data_b356fcbead7345d38249413ee5a9432f
#
_entry.id   b356fcbead7345d38249413ee5a9432f
#
_cell.length_a   1.000
_cell.length_b   1.000
_cell.length_c   1.000
_cell.angle_alpha   90.00
_cell.angle_beta   90.00
_cell.angle_gamma   90.00
#
_symmetry.space_group_name_H-M   'P 1'
#
loop_
_entity.id
_entity.type
_entity.pdbx_description
1 polymer ?
#
loop_
_entity_poly.entity_id
_entity_poly.type
_entity_poly.pdbx_seq_one_letter_code
_entity_poly.pdbx_strand_id
1 'polypeptide(L)'
;MNNITRRQAISTAAISATGMALAGTASPAVAQTATPAGAFGGRHAPKPLRFNPADLTGLSERLITSHWENNYKGSVRALNTIETRLAAAMADRDFPPVAYAGLKREELHRTGSVVLHEYYFDALGGNGNPGGSIYEALGGWFGSFEAWEAEFRRTAMSLAGGS
;
A
#
# COMPACT_ATOMS: atom_id res chain seq x y z
N MET A 1 -31.41 17.81 21.47
CA MET A 1 -30.27 17.12 20.83
C MET A 1 -30.40 15.63 21.13
N ASN A 2 -30.98 14.85 20.22
CA ASN A 2 -31.24 13.42 20.41
C ASN A 2 -30.06 12.61 19.89
N ASN A 3 -29.34 11.95 20.78
CA ASN A 3 -28.29 11.01 20.44
C ASN A 3 -28.91 9.71 19.90
N ILE A 4 -28.78 9.48 18.59
CA ILE A 4 -29.14 8.22 17.95
C ILE A 4 -28.00 7.23 18.19
N THR A 5 -28.25 6.16 18.92
CA THR A 5 -27.27 5.10 19.17
C THR A 5 -27.16 4.17 17.95
N ARG A 6 -25.96 3.62 17.71
CA ARG A 6 -25.61 2.71 16.60
C ARG A 6 -26.53 1.49 16.42
N ARG A 7 -27.37 1.17 17.43
CA ARG A 7 -28.32 0.05 17.38
C ARG A 7 -29.66 0.37 16.71
N GLN A 8 -29.99 1.63 16.46
CA GLN A 8 -31.28 2.03 15.89
C GLN A 8 -31.26 2.18 14.36
N ALA A 9 -30.11 2.05 13.71
CA ALA A 9 -29.98 2.20 12.26
C ALA A 9 -30.25 0.90 11.45
N ILE A 10 -30.56 -0.22 12.09
CA ILE A 10 -30.69 -1.52 11.40
C ILE A 10 -32.16 -2.01 11.29
N SER A 11 -33.15 -1.26 11.76
CA SER A 11 -34.53 -1.77 11.91
C SER A 11 -35.57 -1.10 11.02
N THR A 12 -35.26 -0.71 9.79
CA THR A 12 -36.33 -0.21 8.90
C THR A 12 -36.04 -0.51 7.42
N ALA A 13 -36.29 -1.75 7.00
CA ALA A 13 -36.65 -2.06 5.61
C ALA A 13 -37.32 -3.45 5.52
N ALA A 14 -38.56 -3.52 5.97
CA ALA A 14 -39.46 -4.58 5.55
C ALA A 14 -40.38 -3.98 4.48
N ILE A 15 -40.19 -4.34 3.23
CA ILE A 15 -41.19 -4.08 2.16
C ILE A 15 -41.66 -5.41 1.66
N SER A 16 -42.95 -5.69 1.97
CA SER A 16 -43.73 -6.76 1.39
C SER A 16 -44.03 -6.46 -0.08
N ALA A 17 -43.71 -7.36 -0.97
CA ALA A 17 -44.27 -7.37 -2.33
C ALA A 17 -44.75 -8.78 -2.66
N THR A 18 -46.09 -8.93 -2.64
CA THR A 18 -46.84 -10.05 -3.19
C THR A 18 -46.96 -9.86 -4.70
N GLY A 19 -46.64 -10.86 -5.50
CA GLY A 19 -47.00 -10.74 -6.92
C GLY A 19 -46.43 -11.78 -7.86
N MET A 20 -47.22 -12.77 -8.23
CA MET A 20 -47.33 -13.53 -9.49
C MET A 20 -46.12 -14.27 -10.05
N ALA A 21 -46.23 -15.60 -10.01
CA ALA A 21 -45.45 -16.55 -10.77
C ALA A 21 -45.68 -16.41 -12.28
N LEU A 22 -44.64 -16.11 -13.03
CA LEU A 22 -44.53 -16.39 -14.46
C LEU A 22 -43.35 -17.36 -14.64
N ALA A 23 -43.66 -18.56 -15.12
CA ALA A 23 -42.67 -19.54 -15.51
C ALA A 23 -41.86 -19.02 -16.71
N GLY A 24 -40.73 -18.44 -16.43
CA GLY A 24 -39.73 -18.05 -17.43
C GLY A 24 -38.56 -19.02 -17.38
N THR A 25 -38.18 -19.57 -18.53
CA THR A 25 -37.03 -20.43 -18.74
C THR A 25 -35.78 -19.78 -18.16
N ALA A 26 -35.21 -20.38 -17.13
CA ALA A 26 -33.95 -19.92 -16.53
C ALA A 26 -32.82 -20.07 -17.56
N SER A 27 -32.42 -18.99 -18.18
CA SER A 27 -31.08 -18.87 -18.81
C SER A 27 -30.02 -19.05 -17.74
N PRO A 28 -28.94 -19.79 -17.99
CA PRO A 28 -27.85 -19.89 -17.04
C PRO A 28 -27.28 -18.48 -16.81
N ALA A 29 -27.43 -17.99 -15.59
CA ALA A 29 -26.78 -16.77 -15.18
C ALA A 29 -25.27 -16.96 -15.31
N VAL A 30 -24.68 -16.34 -16.32
CA VAL A 30 -23.23 -16.17 -16.41
C VAL A 30 -22.83 -15.40 -15.13
N ALA A 31 -22.12 -16.07 -14.24
CA ALA A 31 -21.58 -15.44 -13.06
C ALA A 31 -20.72 -14.25 -13.52
N GLN A 32 -21.26 -13.04 -13.41
CA GLN A 32 -20.49 -11.84 -13.59
C GLN A 32 -19.42 -11.86 -12.50
N THR A 33 -18.18 -12.06 -12.90
CA THR A 33 -17.04 -11.86 -12.03
C THR A 33 -17.07 -10.40 -11.59
N ALA A 34 -17.53 -10.15 -10.37
CA ALA A 34 -17.53 -8.82 -9.79
C ALA A 34 -16.10 -8.24 -9.92
N THR A 35 -15.99 -7.07 -10.53
CA THR A 35 -14.72 -6.33 -10.54
C THR A 35 -14.27 -6.18 -9.08
N PRO A 36 -13.05 -6.60 -8.72
CA PRO A 36 -12.58 -6.45 -7.35
C PRO A 36 -12.73 -5.02 -6.88
N ALA A 37 -13.21 -4.83 -5.65
CA ALA A 37 -13.30 -3.52 -5.02
C ALA A 37 -11.93 -2.81 -5.11
N GLY A 38 -11.92 -1.49 -5.25
CA GLY A 38 -10.68 -0.71 -5.44
C GLY A 38 -9.63 -0.97 -4.37
N ALA A 39 -10.06 -1.28 -3.13
CA ALA A 39 -9.20 -1.62 -2.00
C ALA A 39 -8.39 -2.92 -2.18
N PHE A 40 -8.85 -3.84 -3.02
CA PHE A 40 -8.19 -5.12 -3.29
C PHE A 40 -8.04 -5.33 -4.80
N GLY A 41 -7.68 -4.27 -5.51
CA GLY A 41 -7.63 -4.26 -6.97
C GLY A 41 -6.52 -5.09 -7.56
N GLY A 42 -5.42 -5.29 -6.86
CA GLY A 42 -4.27 -6.04 -7.34
C GLY A 42 -3.66 -5.46 -8.62
N ARG A 43 -3.71 -4.13 -8.81
CA ARG A 43 -3.32 -3.46 -10.06
C ARG A 43 -2.24 -2.39 -9.87
N HIS A 44 -1.44 -2.52 -8.82
CA HIS A 44 -0.30 -1.65 -8.64
C HIS A 44 0.72 -1.87 -9.74
N ALA A 45 1.26 -0.78 -10.27
CA ALA A 45 2.33 -0.79 -11.26
C ALA A 45 3.59 -0.13 -10.69
N PRO A 46 4.78 -0.66 -10.98
CA PRO A 46 6.01 -0.05 -10.51
C PRO A 46 6.22 1.31 -11.19
N LYS A 47 6.64 2.32 -10.42
CA LYS A 47 7.07 3.61 -10.93
C LYS A 47 8.45 3.49 -11.55
N PRO A 48 8.71 4.12 -12.70
CA PRO A 48 10.06 4.18 -13.27
C PRO A 48 10.99 5.02 -12.39
N LEU A 49 12.28 4.72 -12.46
CA LEU A 49 13.30 5.60 -11.88
C LEU A 49 13.28 6.96 -12.58
N ARG A 50 13.44 8.04 -11.81
CA ARG A 50 13.46 9.42 -12.33
C ARG A 50 14.84 9.87 -12.80
N PHE A 51 15.85 9.02 -12.66
CA PHE A 51 17.24 9.28 -12.96
C PHE A 51 17.85 8.05 -13.66
N ASN A 52 18.98 8.23 -14.32
CA ASN A 52 19.76 7.14 -14.83
C ASN A 52 20.65 6.58 -13.71
N PRO A 53 20.55 5.29 -13.32
CA PRO A 53 21.39 4.72 -12.26
C PRO A 53 22.89 4.86 -12.47
N ALA A 54 23.37 4.94 -13.73
CA ALA A 54 24.78 5.13 -14.04
C ALA A 54 25.32 6.51 -13.64
N ASP A 55 24.44 7.50 -13.45
CA ASP A 55 24.83 8.88 -13.11
C ASP A 55 25.02 9.09 -11.60
N LEU A 56 24.71 8.09 -10.77
CA LEU A 56 24.86 8.21 -9.32
C LEU A 56 26.32 8.08 -8.89
N THR A 57 26.73 8.99 -8.01
CA THR A 57 28.05 8.91 -7.35
C THR A 57 27.94 8.11 -6.05
N GLY A 58 28.82 7.12 -5.86
CA GLY A 58 28.90 6.32 -4.64
C GLY A 58 27.97 5.11 -4.58
N LEU A 59 27.04 4.97 -5.54
CA LEU A 59 26.18 3.80 -5.71
C LEU A 59 26.36 3.26 -7.12
N SER A 60 26.58 1.95 -7.26
CA SER A 60 26.77 1.38 -8.60
C SER A 60 25.45 1.23 -9.33
N GLU A 61 25.47 1.42 -10.66
CA GLU A 61 24.32 1.15 -11.53
C GLU A 61 23.72 -0.24 -11.28
N ARG A 62 24.57 -1.27 -11.18
CA ARG A 62 24.15 -2.65 -10.91
C ARG A 62 23.38 -2.79 -9.61
N LEU A 63 23.83 -2.10 -8.54
CA LEU A 63 23.13 -2.13 -7.26
C LEU A 63 21.74 -1.54 -7.37
N ILE A 64 21.61 -0.34 -7.94
CA ILE A 64 20.34 0.37 -8.05
C ILE A 64 19.38 -0.37 -8.98
N THR A 65 19.86 -0.82 -10.14
CA THR A 65 19.04 -1.60 -11.09
C THR A 65 18.54 -2.89 -10.44
N SER A 66 19.42 -3.64 -9.76
CA SER A 66 19.03 -4.87 -9.06
C SER A 66 18.04 -4.60 -7.93
N HIS A 67 18.23 -3.53 -7.16
CA HIS A 67 17.33 -3.14 -6.08
C HIS A 67 15.93 -2.78 -6.63
N TRP A 68 15.87 -2.03 -7.71
CA TRP A 68 14.60 -1.68 -8.36
C TRP A 68 13.91 -2.90 -8.98
N GLU A 69 14.65 -3.73 -9.75
CA GLU A 69 14.10 -4.88 -10.46
C GLU A 69 13.64 -6.00 -9.52
N ASN A 70 14.44 -6.34 -8.53
CA ASN A 70 14.21 -7.52 -7.71
C ASN A 70 13.43 -7.19 -6.43
N ASN A 71 13.80 -6.13 -5.71
CA ASN A 71 13.18 -5.79 -4.43
C ASN A 71 11.90 -4.99 -4.63
N TYR A 72 11.97 -3.83 -5.28
CA TYR A 72 10.80 -2.97 -5.46
C TYR A 72 9.72 -3.61 -6.34
N LYS A 73 10.06 -4.01 -7.56
CA LYS A 73 9.09 -4.68 -8.46
C LYS A 73 8.60 -6.01 -7.88
N GLY A 74 9.47 -6.70 -7.11
CA GLY A 74 9.08 -7.89 -6.35
C GLY A 74 8.00 -7.59 -5.32
N SER A 75 8.13 -6.50 -4.59
CA SER A 75 7.13 -6.05 -3.60
C SER A 75 5.81 -5.64 -4.25
N VAL A 76 5.86 -4.93 -5.39
CA VAL A 76 4.65 -4.58 -6.17
C VAL A 76 3.89 -5.84 -6.62
N ARG A 77 4.59 -6.83 -7.17
CA ARG A 77 3.97 -8.11 -7.57
C ARG A 77 3.37 -8.86 -6.38
N ALA A 78 4.10 -8.88 -5.25
CA ALA A 78 3.63 -9.54 -4.04
C ALA A 78 2.38 -8.84 -3.48
N LEU A 79 2.34 -7.50 -3.44
CA LEU A 79 1.17 -6.73 -3.01
C LEU A 79 -0.05 -7.06 -3.87
N ASN A 80 0.09 -7.05 -5.19
CA ASN A 80 -0.99 -7.43 -6.11
C ASN A 80 -1.52 -8.85 -5.82
N THR A 81 -0.62 -9.79 -5.56
CA THR A 81 -0.99 -11.17 -5.21
C THR A 81 -1.76 -11.23 -3.88
N ILE A 82 -1.31 -10.49 -2.87
CA ILE A 82 -1.96 -10.47 -1.55
C ILE A 82 -3.33 -9.82 -1.63
N GLU A 83 -3.49 -8.72 -2.35
CA GLU A 83 -4.79 -8.08 -2.54
C GLU A 83 -5.78 -9.01 -3.26
N THR A 84 -5.33 -9.74 -4.28
CA THR A 84 -6.16 -10.75 -4.95
C THR A 84 -6.62 -11.85 -3.97
N ARG A 85 -5.73 -12.29 -3.08
CA ARG A 85 -6.07 -13.29 -2.04
C ARG A 85 -7.01 -12.71 -0.99
N LEU A 86 -6.85 -11.45 -0.61
CA LEU A 86 -7.77 -10.76 0.29
C LEU A 86 -9.16 -10.62 -0.32
N ALA A 87 -9.26 -10.26 -1.60
CA ALA A 87 -10.54 -10.22 -2.31
C ALA A 87 -11.24 -11.58 -2.28
N ALA A 88 -10.52 -12.68 -2.54
CA ALA A 88 -11.06 -14.03 -2.47
C ALA A 88 -11.49 -14.41 -1.03
N ALA A 89 -10.67 -14.08 -0.03
CA ALA A 89 -10.96 -14.34 1.37
C ALA A 89 -12.20 -13.57 1.86
N MET A 90 -12.44 -12.37 1.36
CA MET A 90 -13.65 -11.58 1.67
C MET A 90 -14.92 -12.18 1.07
N ALA A 91 -14.81 -12.92 -0.03
CA ALA A 91 -15.95 -13.62 -0.64
C ALA A 91 -16.27 -14.95 0.06
N ASP A 92 -15.35 -15.51 0.83
CA ASP A 92 -15.50 -16.76 1.56
C ASP A 92 -15.91 -16.49 3.02
N ARG A 93 -17.14 -16.82 3.37
CA ARG A 93 -17.68 -16.61 4.73
C ARG A 93 -17.03 -17.49 5.79
N ASP A 94 -16.49 -18.62 5.37
CA ASP A 94 -15.86 -19.62 6.24
C ASP A 94 -14.33 -19.47 6.27
N PHE A 95 -13.78 -18.42 5.64
CA PHE A 95 -12.35 -18.19 5.61
C PHE A 95 -11.78 -18.01 7.03
N PRO A 96 -10.76 -18.81 7.44
CA PRO A 96 -10.29 -18.81 8.81
C PRO A 96 -9.72 -17.43 9.25
N PRO A 97 -10.16 -16.86 10.39
CA PRO A 97 -9.69 -15.54 10.85
C PRO A 97 -8.17 -15.44 11.01
N VAL A 98 -7.50 -16.51 11.44
CA VAL A 98 -6.03 -16.53 11.59
C VAL A 98 -5.32 -16.43 10.24
N ALA A 99 -5.86 -17.05 9.19
CA ALA A 99 -5.32 -16.96 7.84
C ALA A 99 -5.55 -15.54 7.26
N TYR A 100 -6.74 -14.97 7.49
CA TYR A 100 -7.04 -13.60 7.10
C TYR A 100 -6.09 -12.59 7.78
N ALA A 101 -5.85 -12.75 9.09
CA ALA A 101 -4.88 -11.93 9.82
C ALA A 101 -3.45 -12.07 9.24
N GLY A 102 -3.09 -13.25 8.74
CA GLY A 102 -1.84 -13.48 8.02
C GLY A 102 -1.75 -12.66 6.73
N LEU A 103 -2.80 -12.69 5.91
CA LEU A 103 -2.89 -11.88 4.69
C LEU A 103 -2.80 -10.38 4.99
N LYS A 104 -3.46 -9.90 6.04
CA LYS A 104 -3.42 -8.48 6.44
C LYS A 104 -2.03 -8.03 6.92
N ARG A 105 -1.27 -8.89 7.59
CA ARG A 105 0.14 -8.60 7.94
C ARG A 105 1.02 -8.50 6.69
N GLU A 106 0.84 -9.44 5.75
CA GLU A 106 1.58 -9.39 4.48
C GLU A 106 1.21 -8.16 3.63
N GLU A 107 -0.07 -7.79 3.57
CA GLU A 107 -0.49 -6.57 2.89
C GLU A 107 0.22 -5.34 3.48
N LEU A 108 0.22 -5.19 4.81
CA LEU A 108 0.89 -4.08 5.48
C LEU A 108 2.39 -4.06 5.16
N HIS A 109 3.05 -5.23 5.24
CA HIS A 109 4.47 -5.37 4.94
C HIS A 109 4.78 -5.00 3.49
N ARG A 110 4.00 -5.50 2.51
CA ARG A 110 4.23 -5.22 1.10
C ARG A 110 3.90 -3.78 0.72
N THR A 111 2.83 -3.22 1.28
CA THR A 111 2.50 -1.79 1.12
C THR A 111 3.61 -0.91 1.65
N GLY A 112 4.08 -1.18 2.87
CA GLY A 112 5.23 -0.46 3.45
C GLY A 112 6.46 -0.56 2.56
N SER A 113 6.78 -1.76 2.08
CA SER A 113 7.91 -1.98 1.18
C SER A 113 7.78 -1.18 -0.13
N VAL A 114 6.61 -1.20 -0.78
CA VAL A 114 6.37 -0.42 -2.02
C VAL A 114 6.58 1.07 -1.77
N VAL A 115 5.91 1.62 -0.76
CA VAL A 115 5.95 3.06 -0.45
C VAL A 115 7.37 3.52 -0.08
N LEU A 116 8.06 2.75 0.77
CA LEU A 116 9.41 3.10 1.21
C LEU A 116 10.44 3.00 0.08
N HIS A 117 10.30 2.03 -0.85
CA HIS A 117 11.14 1.99 -2.04
C HIS A 117 10.92 3.19 -2.96
N GLU A 118 9.67 3.63 -3.14
CA GLU A 118 9.36 4.81 -3.95
C GLU A 118 10.02 6.06 -3.36
N TYR A 119 9.89 6.28 -2.06
CA TYR A 119 10.57 7.40 -1.38
C TYR A 119 12.09 7.28 -1.43
N TYR A 120 12.62 6.07 -1.27
CA TYR A 120 14.06 5.84 -1.37
C TYR A 120 14.59 6.23 -2.75
N PHE A 121 13.99 5.74 -3.83
CA PHE A 121 14.43 6.07 -5.18
C PHE A 121 14.19 7.54 -5.53
N ASP A 122 13.09 8.14 -5.08
CA ASP A 122 12.80 9.56 -5.30
C ASP A 122 13.78 10.50 -4.54
N ALA A 123 14.42 10.01 -3.48
CA ALA A 123 15.42 10.75 -2.72
C ALA A 123 16.85 10.64 -3.28
N LEU A 124 17.09 9.77 -4.28
CA LEU A 124 18.41 9.61 -4.89
C LEU A 124 18.67 10.66 -5.97
N GLY A 125 19.93 11.05 -6.11
CA GLY A 125 20.36 12.07 -7.08
C GLY A 125 20.57 13.44 -6.45
N GLY A 126 20.34 14.50 -7.26
CA GLY A 126 20.59 15.86 -6.83
C GLY A 126 22.08 16.21 -6.72
N ASN A 127 22.38 17.35 -6.16
CA ASN A 127 23.76 17.86 -6.00
C ASN A 127 24.32 17.69 -4.57
N GLY A 128 23.55 17.11 -3.66
CA GLY A 128 23.92 16.89 -2.27
C GLY A 128 23.93 18.15 -1.40
N ASN A 129 23.55 19.29 -1.93
CA ASN A 129 23.53 20.55 -1.18
C ASN A 129 22.15 20.76 -0.56
N PRO A 130 22.00 20.70 0.76
CA PRO A 130 20.75 20.98 1.42
C PRO A 130 20.38 22.47 1.28
N GLY A 131 19.09 22.76 1.15
CA GLY A 131 18.62 24.14 1.02
C GLY A 131 17.11 24.28 0.98
N GLY A 132 16.63 25.51 0.87
CA GLY A 132 15.21 25.84 0.77
C GLY A 132 14.43 25.67 2.07
N SER A 133 13.12 25.71 1.98
CA SER A 133 12.21 25.71 3.13
C SER A 133 12.33 24.47 4.02
N ILE A 134 12.69 23.32 3.45
CA ILE A 134 12.89 22.10 4.26
C ILE A 134 14.13 22.19 5.15
N TYR A 135 15.21 22.79 4.63
CA TYR A 135 16.41 23.04 5.42
C TYR A 135 16.12 23.91 6.64
N GLU A 136 15.39 25.05 6.41
CA GLU A 136 14.98 25.96 7.47
C GLU A 136 14.03 25.29 8.48
N ALA A 137 13.06 24.51 8.00
CA ALA A 137 12.13 23.78 8.86
C ALA A 137 12.86 22.77 9.76
N LEU A 138 13.76 21.97 9.20
CA LEU A 138 14.55 21.00 9.95
C LEU A 138 15.45 21.69 10.97
N GLY A 139 16.10 22.80 10.61
CA GLY A 139 16.87 23.61 11.54
C GLY A 139 16.02 24.17 12.68
N GLY A 140 14.81 24.64 12.38
CA GLY A 140 13.87 25.15 13.38
C GLY A 140 13.37 24.07 14.36
N TRP A 141 13.11 22.86 13.87
CA TRP A 141 12.61 21.73 14.70
C TRP A 141 13.70 21.12 15.59
N PHE A 142 14.93 21.02 15.08
CA PHE A 142 16.02 20.32 15.76
C PHE A 142 17.04 21.28 16.42
N GLY A 143 16.84 22.60 16.30
CA GLY A 143 17.75 23.63 16.78
C GLY A 143 18.83 24.04 15.78
N SER A 144 19.25 23.15 14.89
CA SER A 144 20.04 23.41 13.70
C SER A 144 19.91 22.28 12.69
N PHE A 145 20.28 22.52 11.44
CA PHE A 145 20.29 21.47 10.40
C PHE A 145 21.31 20.37 10.74
N GLU A 146 22.47 20.73 11.28
CA GLU A 146 23.51 19.81 11.71
C GLU A 146 23.03 18.88 12.85
N ALA A 147 22.20 19.41 13.75
CA ALA A 147 21.57 18.61 14.81
C ALA A 147 20.59 17.59 14.22
N TRP A 148 19.77 17.99 13.25
CA TRP A 148 18.91 17.06 12.50
C TRP A 148 19.74 16.01 11.76
N GLU A 149 20.81 16.41 11.06
CA GLU A 149 21.65 15.48 10.31
C GLU A 149 22.31 14.44 11.24
N ALA A 150 22.77 14.88 12.39
CA ALA A 150 23.36 13.99 13.40
C ALA A 150 22.31 12.96 13.91
N GLU A 151 21.09 13.41 14.18
CA GLU A 151 19.99 12.53 14.59
C GLU A 151 19.61 11.55 13.47
N PHE A 152 19.44 12.04 12.24
CA PHE A 152 19.14 11.21 11.08
C PHE A 152 20.18 10.08 10.89
N ARG A 153 21.47 10.44 10.91
CA ARG A 153 22.58 9.48 10.78
C ARG A 153 22.56 8.46 11.92
N ARG A 154 22.35 8.91 13.14
CA ARG A 154 22.31 8.06 14.32
C ARG A 154 21.15 7.08 14.27
N THR A 155 19.95 7.55 13.89
CA THR A 155 18.78 6.72 13.69
C THR A 155 19.01 5.68 12.59
N ALA A 156 19.51 6.08 11.42
CA ALA A 156 19.79 5.17 10.31
C ALA A 156 20.79 4.07 10.70
N MET A 157 21.84 4.42 11.42
CA MET A 157 22.85 3.46 11.88
C MET A 157 22.38 2.56 13.02
N SER A 158 21.31 2.91 13.73
CA SER A 158 20.75 2.10 14.81
C SER A 158 19.75 1.03 14.33
N LEU A 159 19.31 1.09 13.07
CA LEU A 159 18.38 0.12 12.51
C LEU A 159 19.08 -1.22 12.29
N ALA A 160 18.64 -2.23 13.04
CA ALA A 160 19.27 -3.56 13.02
C ALA A 160 18.72 -4.47 11.91
N GLY A 161 17.72 -4.05 11.17
CA GLY A 161 17.12 -4.82 10.08
C GLY A 161 16.20 -3.97 9.22
N GLY A 162 16.06 -4.39 7.96
CA GLY A 162 15.16 -3.73 7.04
C GLY A 162 13.70 -3.97 7.41
N SER A 163 12.90 -2.97 7.20
CA SER A 163 11.42 -2.88 7.24
C SER A 163 10.65 -4.07 7.73
#